data_2c576b665df59855e190eb0a85d37f61
#
_entry.id   2c576b665df59855e190eb0a85d37f61
#
_cell.length_a   1.000
_cell.length_b   1.000
_cell.length_c   1.000
_cell.angle_alpha   90.00
_cell.angle_beta   90.00
_cell.angle_gamma   90.00
#
_symmetry.space_group_name_H-M   'P 1'
#
loop_
_entity.id
_entity.type
_entity.pdbx_description
1 polymer ?
#
loop_
_entity_poly.entity_id
_entity_poly.type
_entity_poly.pdbx_seq_one_letter_code
_entity_poly.pdbx_strand_id
1 'polypeptide(L)'
;MVVFQTLNGNDQPQTVSVEYQNEDWELPPVTSNPPPLPFPEDEQEAKKVTDANDLYDVSLASPVRCDLPLLQGGKVADEELSKHLQNYIGCLTRVWGPALQQAGYKAYQPKITVFPEGETVTTGCGTSKSQNAFYCGADQQLYIAQDILDVLSPDVDQARSVFDLIIAHEYGHAIQGRSGILGGKHVLESDLSKSEALELNRRNETQADCFAGAAMSSLWKGLNLTDQDREDIIKTTFEIGDDQLAERHNLPDTTGDHGTGANRRLWLERGLGAQTLGSCNTYTAPSGEVE
;
A
#
# COMPACT_ATOMS: atom_id res chain seq x y z
N MET A 1 -38.88 -57.72 -8.69
CA MET A 1 -38.48 -57.00 -9.89
C MET A 1 -37.99 -55.64 -9.46
N VAL A 2 -36.68 -55.47 -9.26
CA VAL A 2 -36.09 -54.23 -8.74
C VAL A 2 -35.54 -53.50 -9.95
N VAL A 3 -36.07 -52.33 -10.24
CA VAL A 3 -35.62 -51.47 -11.35
C VAL A 3 -34.47 -50.61 -10.84
N PHE A 4 -33.26 -50.88 -11.33
CA PHE A 4 -32.09 -49.97 -11.17
C PHE A 4 -32.26 -48.81 -12.16
N GLN A 5 -32.52 -47.60 -11.64
CA GLN A 5 -32.33 -46.39 -12.40
C GLN A 5 -30.83 -46.04 -12.41
N THR A 6 -30.23 -46.09 -13.58
CA THR A 6 -28.88 -45.56 -13.83
C THR A 6 -28.97 -44.02 -13.88
N LEU A 7 -28.40 -43.36 -12.88
CA LEU A 7 -28.16 -41.92 -12.89
C LEU A 7 -26.93 -41.65 -13.82
N ASN A 8 -27.21 -41.22 -15.03
CA ASN A 8 -26.21 -40.61 -15.90
C ASN A 8 -26.03 -39.15 -15.47
N GLY A 9 -25.12 -38.91 -14.54
CA GLY A 9 -24.68 -37.60 -14.15
C GLY A 9 -23.30 -37.31 -14.74
N ASN A 10 -23.23 -36.69 -15.91
CA ASN A 10 -22.02 -36.08 -16.43
C ASN A 10 -21.86 -34.68 -15.79
N ASP A 11 -21.66 -34.65 -14.48
CA ASP A 11 -21.25 -33.43 -13.78
C ASP A 11 -19.74 -33.23 -14.00
N GLN A 12 -19.41 -32.66 -15.15
CA GLN A 12 -18.11 -31.99 -15.31
C GLN A 12 -18.13 -30.80 -14.34
N PRO A 13 -17.11 -30.65 -13.50
CA PRO A 13 -17.01 -29.46 -12.66
C PRO A 13 -16.96 -28.22 -13.58
N GLN A 14 -17.97 -27.37 -13.49
CA GLN A 14 -17.94 -26.07 -14.16
C GLN A 14 -16.79 -25.28 -13.54
N THR A 15 -15.70 -25.10 -14.30
CA THR A 15 -14.69 -24.12 -13.96
C THR A 15 -15.32 -22.75 -14.10
N VAL A 16 -15.71 -22.15 -12.97
CA VAL A 16 -16.14 -20.75 -12.95
C VAL A 16 -14.92 -19.92 -13.34
N SER A 17 -14.91 -19.43 -14.56
CA SER A 17 -13.88 -18.49 -15.00
C SER A 17 -14.00 -17.22 -14.16
N VAL A 18 -12.91 -16.81 -13.51
CA VAL A 18 -12.85 -15.53 -12.81
C VAL A 18 -12.84 -14.44 -13.86
N GLU A 19 -13.83 -13.53 -13.82
CA GLU A 19 -13.83 -12.34 -14.65
C GLU A 19 -13.04 -11.25 -13.92
N TYR A 20 -11.90 -10.90 -14.51
CA TYR A 20 -11.04 -9.84 -13.99
C TYR A 20 -11.48 -8.48 -14.53
N GLN A 21 -11.32 -7.46 -13.68
CA GLN A 21 -11.64 -6.07 -14.01
C GLN A 21 -10.39 -5.33 -14.54
N ASN A 22 -10.61 -4.19 -15.18
CA ASN A 22 -9.55 -3.31 -15.69
C ASN A 22 -8.59 -3.96 -16.71
N GLU A 23 -8.98 -5.06 -17.37
CA GLU A 23 -8.09 -5.74 -18.33
C GLU A 23 -7.83 -4.89 -19.58
N ASP A 24 -8.85 -4.15 -20.02
CA ASP A 24 -8.77 -3.25 -21.19
C ASP A 24 -8.16 -1.88 -20.86
N TRP A 25 -7.86 -1.60 -19.58
CA TRP A 25 -7.24 -0.34 -19.21
C TRP A 25 -5.77 -0.34 -19.60
N GLU A 26 -5.37 0.63 -20.43
CA GLU A 26 -4.00 0.73 -20.93
C GLU A 26 -3.05 1.20 -19.83
N LEU A 27 -2.13 0.31 -19.43
CA LEU A 27 -1.13 0.60 -18.41
C LEU A 27 -0.15 1.66 -18.93
N PRO A 28 -0.01 2.82 -18.24
CA PRO A 28 0.97 3.82 -18.65
C PRO A 28 2.39 3.27 -18.55
N PRO A 29 3.32 3.74 -19.40
CA PRO A 29 4.72 3.31 -19.30
C PRO A 29 5.34 3.77 -17.98
N VAL A 30 6.30 2.98 -17.50
CA VAL A 30 7.14 3.40 -16.37
C VAL A 30 7.84 4.70 -16.72
N THR A 31 7.74 5.70 -15.86
CA THR A 31 8.31 7.02 -16.11
C THR A 31 9.08 7.57 -14.92
N SER A 32 10.20 8.23 -15.20
CA SER A 32 10.94 9.07 -14.26
C SER A 32 10.62 10.57 -14.41
N ASN A 33 9.64 10.91 -15.28
CA ASN A 33 9.17 12.27 -15.48
C ASN A 33 7.65 12.32 -15.38
N PRO A 34 7.09 12.06 -14.19
CA PRO A 34 5.64 12.03 -13.96
C PRO A 34 5.04 13.43 -14.06
N PRO A 35 3.71 13.53 -14.27
CA PRO A 35 3.01 14.81 -14.18
C PRO A 35 3.20 15.45 -12.80
N PRO A 36 3.20 16.79 -12.67
CA PRO A 36 3.27 17.45 -11.38
C PRO A 36 2.19 16.95 -10.41
N LEU A 37 2.53 16.89 -9.12
CA LEU A 37 1.56 16.59 -8.07
C LEU A 37 0.58 17.76 -7.89
N PRO A 38 -0.71 17.51 -7.60
CA PRO A 38 -1.60 18.52 -7.09
C PRO A 38 -1.05 19.06 -5.76
N PHE A 39 -1.10 20.39 -5.60
CA PHE A 39 -0.65 21.02 -4.36
C PHE A 39 -1.65 22.14 -3.99
N PRO A 40 -2.28 22.08 -2.81
CA PRO A 40 -3.23 23.10 -2.36
C PRO A 40 -2.56 24.47 -2.21
N GLU A 41 -3.28 25.52 -2.56
CA GLU A 41 -2.78 26.90 -2.48
C GLU A 41 -2.90 27.50 -1.06
N ASP A 42 -3.84 26.96 -0.26
CA ASP A 42 -4.10 27.45 1.10
C ASP A 42 -4.62 26.33 2.04
N GLU A 43 -4.82 26.70 3.32
CA GLU A 43 -5.32 25.79 4.36
C GLU A 43 -6.74 25.26 4.06
N GLN A 44 -7.59 26.05 3.42
CA GLN A 44 -8.96 25.63 3.11
C GLN A 44 -8.95 24.53 2.04
N GLU A 45 -8.16 24.71 1.00
CA GLU A 45 -7.96 23.68 -0.01
C GLU A 45 -7.26 22.45 0.58
N ALA A 46 -6.25 22.66 1.44
CA ALA A 46 -5.57 21.59 2.14
C ALA A 46 -6.54 20.73 2.96
N LYS A 47 -7.40 21.33 3.76
CA LYS A 47 -8.47 20.62 4.49
C LYS A 47 -9.44 19.92 3.55
N LYS A 48 -9.81 20.53 2.44
CA LYS A 48 -10.70 19.89 1.48
C LYS A 48 -10.09 18.62 0.91
N VAL A 49 -8.83 18.64 0.49
CA VAL A 49 -8.19 17.46 -0.12
C VAL A 49 -7.82 16.39 0.90
N THR A 50 -7.69 16.72 2.19
CA THR A 50 -7.48 15.72 3.25
C THR A 50 -8.78 15.14 3.77
N ASP A 51 -9.80 15.97 4.04
CA ASP A 51 -11.01 15.56 4.76
C ASP A 51 -12.14 15.10 3.84
N ALA A 52 -12.18 15.61 2.59
CA ALA A 52 -13.25 15.41 1.63
C ALA A 52 -12.71 15.23 0.19
N ASN A 53 -11.71 14.38 0.04
CA ASN A 53 -11.09 14.08 -1.26
C ASN A 53 -12.05 13.34 -2.19
N ASP A 54 -12.10 13.71 -3.46
CA ASP A 54 -12.94 13.05 -4.47
C ASP A 54 -12.60 11.55 -4.62
N LEU A 55 -11.40 11.13 -4.22
CA LEU A 55 -10.99 9.72 -4.21
C LEU A 55 -11.78 8.89 -3.20
N TYR A 56 -12.28 9.48 -2.12
CA TYR A 56 -13.02 8.76 -1.07
C TYR A 56 -14.37 8.20 -1.55
N ASP A 57 -14.96 8.78 -2.60
CA ASP A 57 -16.21 8.30 -3.19
C ASP A 57 -16.00 7.16 -4.20
N VAL A 58 -14.74 6.79 -4.48
CA VAL A 58 -14.40 5.77 -5.47
C VAL A 58 -14.24 4.40 -4.82
N SER A 59 -14.63 3.35 -5.56
CA SER A 59 -14.36 1.95 -5.23
C SER A 59 -13.23 1.43 -6.11
N LEU A 60 -12.34 0.59 -5.54
CA LEU A 60 -11.37 -0.14 -6.35
C LEU A 60 -12.05 -1.32 -7.05
N ALA A 61 -11.72 -1.53 -8.31
CA ALA A 61 -12.15 -2.70 -9.04
C ALA A 61 -11.58 -3.99 -8.40
N SER A 62 -12.39 -5.05 -8.33
CA SER A 62 -11.98 -6.35 -7.79
C SER A 62 -12.77 -7.48 -8.45
N PRO A 63 -12.14 -8.61 -8.83
CA PRO A 63 -10.70 -8.83 -8.81
C PRO A 63 -9.97 -8.18 -10.00
N VAL A 64 -8.73 -7.76 -9.78
CA VAL A 64 -7.82 -7.29 -10.83
C VAL A 64 -6.75 -8.34 -11.08
N ARG A 65 -6.41 -8.57 -12.36
CA ARG A 65 -5.40 -9.56 -12.74
C ARG A 65 -3.99 -9.08 -12.37
N CYS A 66 -3.23 -9.98 -11.75
CA CYS A 66 -1.80 -9.82 -11.50
C CYS A 66 -1.15 -11.20 -11.56
N ASP A 67 -0.72 -11.60 -12.75
CA ASP A 67 -0.11 -12.92 -12.99
C ASP A 67 1.37 -12.88 -12.58
N LEU A 68 1.62 -12.64 -11.30
CA LEU A 68 2.94 -12.51 -10.71
C LEU A 68 3.08 -13.53 -9.57
N PRO A 69 4.10 -14.43 -9.62
CA PRO A 69 4.37 -15.30 -8.49
C PRO A 69 4.86 -14.45 -7.31
N LEU A 70 4.32 -14.67 -6.13
CA LEU A 70 4.80 -14.02 -4.91
C LEU A 70 6.25 -14.42 -4.64
N LEU A 71 7.07 -13.46 -4.24
CA LEU A 71 8.41 -13.73 -3.74
C LEU A 71 8.35 -14.23 -2.30
N GLN A 72 9.12 -15.28 -2.01
CA GLN A 72 9.40 -15.67 -0.64
C GLN A 72 10.18 -14.53 0.03
N GLY A 73 9.81 -14.16 1.25
CA GLY A 73 10.58 -13.24 2.07
C GLY A 73 12.00 -13.76 2.35
N GLY A 74 12.78 -12.98 3.09
CA GLY A 74 14.19 -13.24 3.34
C GLY A 74 15.10 -12.67 2.25
N LYS A 75 16.29 -13.24 2.11
CA LYS A 75 17.33 -12.68 1.23
C LYS A 75 17.06 -13.02 -0.24
N VAL A 76 16.72 -12.01 -1.03
CA VAL A 76 16.45 -12.09 -2.48
C VAL A 76 17.54 -11.31 -3.22
N ALA A 77 17.97 -11.79 -4.40
CA ALA A 77 18.93 -11.05 -5.23
C ALA A 77 18.32 -9.73 -5.75
N ASP A 78 19.13 -8.67 -5.79
CA ASP A 78 18.69 -7.31 -6.17
C ASP A 78 17.97 -7.26 -7.52
N GLU A 79 18.48 -7.99 -8.52
CA GLU A 79 17.89 -8.02 -9.85
C GLU A 79 16.52 -8.71 -9.84
N GLU A 80 16.39 -9.81 -9.10
CA GLU A 80 15.14 -10.55 -8.95
C GLU A 80 14.12 -9.72 -8.20
N LEU A 81 14.51 -9.11 -7.07
CA LEU A 81 13.65 -8.23 -6.28
C LEU A 81 13.20 -7.02 -7.10
N SER A 82 14.13 -6.34 -7.77
CA SER A 82 13.83 -5.19 -8.63
C SER A 82 12.83 -5.51 -9.73
N LYS A 83 13.00 -6.64 -10.41
CA LYS A 83 12.11 -7.09 -11.47
C LYS A 83 10.72 -7.44 -10.92
N HIS A 84 10.67 -8.19 -9.82
CA HIS A 84 9.41 -8.54 -9.19
C HIS A 84 8.63 -7.29 -8.78
N LEU A 85 9.26 -6.40 -8.02
CA LEU A 85 8.59 -5.21 -7.49
C LEU A 85 8.16 -4.24 -8.59
N GLN A 86 8.94 -4.07 -9.68
CA GLN A 86 8.50 -3.24 -10.81
C GLN A 86 7.26 -3.84 -11.51
N ASN A 87 7.17 -5.16 -11.62
CA ASN A 87 5.98 -5.83 -12.16
C ASN A 87 4.79 -5.68 -11.20
N TYR A 88 5.02 -5.81 -9.89
CA TYR A 88 3.99 -5.61 -8.88
C TYR A 88 3.44 -4.17 -8.89
N ILE A 89 4.30 -3.16 -9.07
CA ILE A 89 3.87 -1.77 -9.29
C ILE A 89 2.96 -1.66 -10.53
N GLY A 90 3.22 -2.43 -11.58
CA GLY A 90 2.33 -2.52 -12.73
C GLY A 90 0.93 -3.02 -12.36
N CYS A 91 0.84 -4.04 -11.49
CA CYS A 91 -0.43 -4.53 -10.95
C CYS A 91 -1.13 -3.47 -10.09
N LEU A 92 -0.41 -2.81 -9.18
CA LEU A 92 -0.94 -1.71 -8.37
C LEU A 92 -1.43 -0.55 -9.24
N THR A 93 -0.67 -0.21 -10.30
CA THR A 93 -1.08 0.84 -11.25
C THR A 93 -2.37 0.47 -11.97
N ARG A 94 -2.60 -0.80 -12.31
CA ARG A 94 -3.85 -1.28 -12.92
C ARG A 94 -5.03 -1.23 -11.94
N VAL A 95 -4.79 -1.40 -10.65
CA VAL A 95 -5.83 -1.21 -9.61
C VAL A 95 -6.17 0.27 -9.46
N TRP A 96 -5.16 1.11 -9.26
CA TRP A 96 -5.34 2.51 -8.86
C TRP A 96 -5.57 3.48 -10.01
N GLY A 97 -5.05 3.18 -11.20
CA GLY A 97 -5.11 4.10 -12.34
C GLY A 97 -6.53 4.48 -12.76
N PRO A 98 -7.46 3.52 -12.98
CA PRO A 98 -8.86 3.83 -13.27
C PRO A 98 -9.54 4.59 -12.13
N ALA A 99 -9.26 4.24 -10.87
CA ALA A 99 -9.81 4.92 -9.69
C ALA A 99 -9.36 6.39 -9.60
N LEU A 100 -8.08 6.65 -9.81
CA LEU A 100 -7.53 8.02 -9.88
C LEU A 100 -8.20 8.82 -11.00
N GLN A 101 -8.36 8.24 -12.18
CA GLN A 101 -9.02 8.91 -13.32
C GLN A 101 -10.49 9.19 -13.03
N GLN A 102 -11.21 8.28 -12.39
CA GLN A 102 -12.59 8.48 -11.96
C GLN A 102 -12.72 9.64 -10.97
N ALA A 103 -11.75 9.80 -10.06
CA ALA A 103 -11.67 10.90 -9.12
C ALA A 103 -11.09 12.21 -9.72
N GLY A 104 -10.79 12.24 -11.04
CA GLY A 104 -10.27 13.42 -11.72
C GLY A 104 -8.75 13.60 -11.66
N TYR A 105 -8.01 12.60 -11.14
CA TYR A 105 -6.57 12.66 -11.02
C TYR A 105 -5.85 11.94 -12.17
N LYS A 106 -4.57 12.28 -12.37
CA LYS A 106 -3.74 11.65 -13.41
C LYS A 106 -3.05 10.41 -12.86
N ALA A 107 -3.24 9.29 -13.53
CA ALA A 107 -2.49 8.07 -13.26
C ALA A 107 -1.09 8.12 -13.90
N TYR A 108 -0.13 7.43 -13.28
CA TYR A 108 1.19 7.15 -13.84
C TYR A 108 1.72 5.85 -13.23
N GLN A 109 2.74 5.26 -13.83
CA GLN A 109 3.43 4.12 -13.28
C GLN A 109 4.81 4.57 -12.75
N PRO A 110 5.02 4.60 -11.42
CA PRO A 110 6.30 4.97 -10.85
C PRO A 110 7.36 3.91 -11.13
N LYS A 111 8.62 4.36 -11.19
CA LYS A 111 9.76 3.47 -11.14
C LYS A 111 10.03 3.08 -9.69
N ILE A 112 10.52 1.86 -9.46
CA ILE A 112 11.14 1.48 -8.19
C ILE A 112 12.66 1.35 -8.35
N THR A 113 13.38 1.71 -7.28
CA THR A 113 14.82 1.51 -7.16
C THR A 113 15.09 0.66 -5.93
N VAL A 114 15.63 -0.54 -6.13
CA VAL A 114 16.20 -1.36 -5.06
C VAL A 114 17.64 -0.90 -4.86
N PHE A 115 18.03 -0.60 -3.62
CA PHE A 115 19.41 -0.24 -3.30
C PHE A 115 20.03 -1.26 -2.35
N PRO A 116 21.35 -1.56 -2.52
CA PRO A 116 22.00 -2.68 -1.83
C PRO A 116 22.02 -2.55 -0.31
N GLU A 117 22.11 -3.70 0.36
CA GLU A 117 22.33 -3.80 1.82
C GLU A 117 23.54 -2.95 2.27
N GLY A 118 23.34 -2.16 3.31
CA GLY A 118 24.38 -1.31 3.90
C GLY A 118 24.70 -0.03 3.10
N GLU A 119 24.11 0.17 1.93
CA GLU A 119 24.31 1.36 1.12
C GLU A 119 23.29 2.47 1.43
N THR A 120 23.53 3.65 0.84
CA THR A 120 22.62 4.79 0.90
C THR A 120 22.15 5.16 -0.49
N VAL A 121 20.91 5.66 -0.58
CA VAL A 121 20.37 6.23 -1.82
C VAL A 121 20.11 7.72 -1.60
N THR A 122 20.52 8.56 -2.58
CA THR A 122 20.21 9.99 -2.60
C THR A 122 19.15 10.28 -3.65
N THR A 123 18.09 10.98 -3.24
CA THR A 123 16.89 11.27 -4.03
C THR A 123 16.55 12.76 -3.93
N GLY A 124 15.48 13.19 -4.59
CA GLY A 124 14.91 14.53 -4.41
C GLY A 124 14.41 14.82 -2.98
N CYS A 125 14.16 13.78 -2.18
CA CYS A 125 13.71 13.86 -0.79
C CYS A 125 14.87 13.81 0.24
N GLY A 126 16.11 13.73 -0.22
CA GLY A 126 17.29 13.58 0.64
C GLY A 126 17.98 12.23 0.52
N THR A 127 18.80 11.91 1.52
CA THR A 127 19.56 10.66 1.57
C THR A 127 18.94 9.71 2.58
N SER A 128 18.56 8.52 2.13
CA SER A 128 18.10 7.41 2.97
C SER A 128 19.18 6.36 3.12
N LYS A 129 19.20 5.71 4.28
CA LYS A 129 20.07 4.57 4.62
C LYS A 129 19.36 3.26 4.32
N SER A 130 20.10 2.14 4.41
CA SER A 130 19.56 0.78 4.41
C SER A 130 18.46 0.55 5.45
N GLN A 131 17.75 -0.56 5.35
CA GLN A 131 16.61 -0.94 6.19
C GLN A 131 15.43 0.06 6.09
N ASN A 132 15.21 0.61 4.90
CA ASN A 132 14.12 1.55 4.64
C ASN A 132 13.45 1.28 3.29
N ALA A 133 12.16 1.58 3.22
CA ALA A 133 11.41 1.72 1.99
C ALA A 133 10.65 3.05 2.05
N PHE A 134 10.51 3.74 0.92
CA PHE A 134 9.80 5.02 0.90
C PHE A 134 9.38 5.44 -0.51
N TYR A 135 8.29 6.18 -0.57
CA TYR A 135 7.92 6.99 -1.72
C TYR A 135 8.52 8.40 -1.58
N CYS A 136 9.19 8.88 -2.60
CA CYS A 136 9.68 10.26 -2.64
C CYS A 136 8.77 11.14 -3.49
N GLY A 137 8.07 12.08 -2.86
CA GLY A 137 7.16 13.00 -3.55
C GLY A 137 7.86 13.98 -4.50
N ALA A 138 9.16 14.28 -4.28
CA ALA A 138 9.90 15.22 -5.11
C ALA A 138 10.23 14.66 -6.52
N ASP A 139 10.52 13.38 -6.63
CA ASP A 139 10.75 12.69 -7.90
C ASP A 139 9.65 11.67 -8.26
N GLN A 140 8.70 11.45 -7.36
CA GLN A 140 7.56 10.56 -7.49
C GLN A 140 7.96 9.10 -7.81
N GLN A 141 9.03 8.62 -7.19
CA GLN A 141 9.57 7.27 -7.33
C GLN A 141 9.48 6.51 -6.00
N LEU A 142 9.56 5.18 -6.09
CA LEU A 142 9.65 4.31 -4.92
C LEU A 142 11.09 3.81 -4.75
N TYR A 143 11.47 3.65 -3.50
CA TYR A 143 12.80 3.17 -3.12
C TYR A 143 12.65 2.10 -2.04
N ILE A 144 13.47 1.06 -2.11
CA ILE A 144 13.50 0.00 -1.11
C ILE A 144 14.94 -0.50 -0.91
N ALA A 145 15.36 -0.61 0.34
CA ALA A 145 16.60 -1.27 0.68
C ALA A 145 16.45 -2.79 0.60
N GLN A 146 17.48 -3.49 0.12
CA GLN A 146 17.48 -4.94 0.02
C GLN A 146 17.30 -5.60 1.40
N ASP A 147 17.85 -4.99 2.44
CA ASP A 147 17.83 -5.44 3.84
C ASP A 147 16.63 -4.90 4.64
N ILE A 148 15.56 -4.45 4.00
CA ILE A 148 14.38 -3.93 4.69
C ILE A 148 13.75 -4.96 5.64
N LEU A 149 13.85 -6.24 5.34
CA LEU A 149 13.25 -7.29 6.16
C LEU A 149 13.99 -7.53 7.48
N ASP A 150 15.23 -7.02 7.64
CA ASP A 150 16.00 -7.14 8.87
C ASP A 150 15.36 -6.37 10.06
N VAL A 151 14.41 -5.47 9.77
CA VAL A 151 13.64 -4.79 10.83
C VAL A 151 12.48 -5.63 11.36
N LEU A 152 12.11 -6.70 10.66
CA LEU A 152 10.99 -7.58 11.01
C LEU A 152 11.41 -8.68 11.98
N SER A 153 10.42 -9.33 12.61
CA SER A 153 10.70 -10.53 13.38
C SER A 153 10.90 -11.73 12.44
N PRO A 154 11.65 -12.77 12.89
CA PRO A 154 11.82 -14.01 12.12
C PRO A 154 10.50 -14.75 11.82
N ASP A 155 9.43 -14.37 12.46
CA ASP A 155 8.11 -14.95 12.25
C ASP A 155 7.42 -14.48 10.97
N VAL A 156 7.80 -13.28 10.47
CA VAL A 156 7.16 -12.65 9.30
C VAL A 156 8.14 -12.27 8.19
N ASP A 157 9.44 -12.19 8.46
CA ASP A 157 10.47 -11.85 7.46
C ASP A 157 10.53 -12.84 6.29
N GLN A 158 10.04 -14.08 6.50
CA GLN A 158 9.96 -15.14 5.51
C GLN A 158 8.60 -15.23 4.81
N ALA A 159 7.64 -14.37 5.15
CA ALA A 159 6.32 -14.39 4.51
C ALA A 159 6.44 -14.04 3.01
N ARG A 160 5.77 -14.84 2.16
CA ARG A 160 5.87 -14.68 0.71
C ARG A 160 5.20 -13.41 0.15
N SER A 161 4.43 -12.70 0.97
CA SER A 161 3.73 -11.46 0.59
C SER A 161 4.33 -10.21 1.23
N VAL A 162 5.44 -10.35 1.99
CA VAL A 162 6.00 -9.27 2.81
C VAL A 162 6.50 -8.09 1.98
N PHE A 163 7.25 -8.35 0.91
CA PHE A 163 7.72 -7.29 0.01
C PHE A 163 6.56 -6.59 -0.70
N ASP A 164 5.56 -7.35 -1.14
CA ASP A 164 4.39 -6.82 -1.85
C ASP A 164 3.55 -5.93 -0.92
N LEU A 165 3.43 -6.31 0.37
CA LEU A 165 2.77 -5.49 1.39
C LEU A 165 3.50 -4.15 1.59
N ILE A 166 4.84 -4.18 1.78
CA ILE A 166 5.64 -2.97 1.96
C ILE A 166 5.47 -2.04 0.76
N ILE A 167 5.57 -2.58 -0.45
CA ILE A 167 5.42 -1.75 -1.67
C ILE A 167 3.99 -1.28 -1.89
N ALA A 168 2.97 -2.05 -1.47
CA ALA A 168 1.59 -1.58 -1.51
C ALA A 168 1.38 -0.37 -0.58
N HIS A 169 2.02 -0.35 0.59
CA HIS A 169 2.03 0.79 1.52
C HIS A 169 2.72 2.02 0.88
N GLU A 170 3.92 1.85 0.36
CA GLU A 170 4.66 2.94 -0.32
C GLU A 170 3.92 3.46 -1.55
N TYR A 171 3.22 2.56 -2.26
CA TYR A 171 2.34 2.98 -3.34
C TYR A 171 1.12 3.75 -2.82
N GLY A 172 0.66 3.46 -1.61
CA GLY A 172 -0.34 4.28 -0.90
C GLY A 172 0.08 5.73 -0.78
N HIS A 173 1.35 6.00 -0.43
CA HIS A 173 1.90 7.36 -0.43
C HIS A 173 1.95 7.98 -1.83
N ALA A 174 2.22 7.20 -2.88
CA ALA A 174 2.11 7.68 -4.25
C ALA A 174 0.67 8.09 -4.60
N ILE A 175 -0.34 7.36 -4.12
CA ILE A 175 -1.76 7.73 -4.27
C ILE A 175 -2.09 9.01 -3.50
N GLN A 176 -1.63 9.16 -2.25
CA GLN A 176 -1.77 10.39 -1.47
C GLN A 176 -1.13 11.59 -2.20
N GLY A 177 0.05 11.39 -2.79
CA GLY A 177 0.68 12.39 -3.63
C GLY A 177 -0.18 12.77 -4.84
N ARG A 178 -0.65 11.77 -5.60
CA ARG A 178 -1.45 11.97 -6.83
C ARG A 178 -2.83 12.58 -6.58
N SER A 179 -3.42 12.34 -5.41
CA SER A 179 -4.72 12.89 -5.01
C SER A 179 -4.62 14.23 -4.27
N GLY A 180 -3.41 14.78 -4.08
CA GLY A 180 -3.18 16.04 -3.38
C GLY A 180 -3.19 15.93 -1.84
N ILE A 181 -3.50 14.75 -1.27
CA ILE A 181 -3.55 14.53 0.19
C ILE A 181 -2.19 14.83 0.82
N LEU A 182 -1.09 14.33 0.22
CA LEU A 182 0.26 14.58 0.74
C LEU A 182 0.63 16.08 0.70
N GLY A 183 0.22 16.78 -0.36
CA GLY A 183 0.36 18.24 -0.45
C GLY A 183 -0.49 18.96 0.61
N GLY A 184 -1.73 18.52 0.81
CA GLY A 184 -2.62 19.04 1.86
C GLY A 184 -2.04 18.85 3.26
N LYS A 185 -1.53 17.64 3.56
CA LYS A 185 -0.82 17.37 4.80
C LYS A 185 0.34 18.37 5.02
N HIS A 186 1.16 18.58 3.99
CA HIS A 186 2.31 19.48 4.09
C HIS A 186 1.90 20.94 4.40
N VAL A 187 0.84 21.43 3.77
CA VAL A 187 0.30 22.78 4.06
C VAL A 187 -0.22 22.87 5.49
N LEU A 188 -1.01 21.87 5.94
CA LEU A 188 -1.58 21.85 7.29
C LEU A 188 -0.51 21.76 8.38
N GLU A 189 0.59 21.04 8.12
CA GLU A 189 1.66 20.83 9.10
C GLU A 189 2.42 22.10 9.46
N SER A 190 2.43 23.12 8.58
CA SER A 190 3.28 24.33 8.72
C SER A 190 3.07 25.12 10.01
N ASP A 191 1.85 25.11 10.55
CA ASP A 191 1.46 25.90 11.72
C ASP A 191 1.17 25.05 12.97
N LEU A 192 1.42 23.74 12.90
CA LEU A 192 1.13 22.82 14.01
C LEU A 192 2.25 22.75 15.06
N SER A 193 1.87 22.45 16.29
CA SER A 193 2.83 22.01 17.29
C SER A 193 3.43 20.65 16.91
N LYS A 194 4.58 20.30 17.50
CA LYS A 194 5.24 19.03 17.24
C LYS A 194 4.31 17.82 17.47
N SER A 195 3.47 17.84 18.49
CA SER A 195 2.56 16.73 18.79
C SER A 195 1.43 16.62 17.77
N GLU A 196 0.88 17.75 17.31
CA GLU A 196 -0.15 17.78 16.27
C GLU A 196 0.43 17.34 14.91
N ALA A 197 1.66 17.77 14.58
CA ALA A 197 2.36 17.33 13.38
C ALA A 197 2.62 15.81 13.38
N LEU A 198 2.99 15.23 14.53
CA LEU A 198 3.13 13.78 14.67
C LEU A 198 1.79 13.04 14.48
N GLU A 199 0.68 13.56 15.04
CA GLU A 199 -0.64 12.98 14.78
C GLU A 199 -1.00 13.05 13.29
N LEU A 200 -0.72 14.20 12.64
CA LEU A 200 -0.98 14.35 11.22
C LEU A 200 -0.14 13.38 10.36
N ASN A 201 1.10 13.11 10.76
CA ASN A 201 1.92 12.07 10.13
C ASN A 201 1.30 10.69 10.29
N ARG A 202 0.89 10.31 11.50
CA ARG A 202 0.23 9.02 11.75
C ARG A 202 -1.06 8.85 10.94
N ARG A 203 -1.85 9.93 10.75
CA ARG A 203 -3.01 9.90 9.86
C ARG A 203 -2.63 9.57 8.42
N ASN A 204 -1.52 10.14 7.94
CA ASN A 204 -0.99 9.87 6.60
C ASN A 204 -0.51 8.41 6.47
N GLU A 205 0.22 7.91 7.47
CA GLU A 205 0.76 6.55 7.49
C GLU A 205 -0.33 5.48 7.57
N THR A 206 -1.25 5.62 8.51
CA THR A 206 -2.37 4.67 8.67
C THR A 206 -3.32 4.69 7.47
N GLN A 207 -3.43 5.83 6.75
CA GLN A 207 -4.14 5.88 5.48
C GLN A 207 -3.41 5.07 4.40
N ALA A 208 -2.08 5.13 4.35
CA ALA A 208 -1.30 4.32 3.42
C ALA A 208 -1.46 2.82 3.71
N ASP A 209 -1.53 2.40 4.99
CA ASP A 209 -1.88 1.02 5.37
C ASP A 209 -3.26 0.62 4.86
N CYS A 210 -4.26 1.49 4.99
CA CYS A 210 -5.61 1.23 4.48
C CYS A 210 -5.63 1.14 2.95
N PHE A 211 -4.94 2.01 2.25
CA PHE A 211 -4.81 1.95 0.79
C PHE A 211 -4.08 0.68 0.33
N ALA A 212 -3.05 0.24 1.06
CA ALA A 212 -2.40 -1.05 0.83
C ALA A 212 -3.37 -2.21 0.96
N GLY A 213 -4.16 -2.25 2.04
CA GLY A 213 -5.20 -3.26 2.26
C GLY A 213 -6.23 -3.30 1.14
N ALA A 214 -6.73 -2.13 0.70
CA ALA A 214 -7.70 -2.03 -0.40
C ALA A 214 -7.12 -2.54 -1.73
N ALA A 215 -5.87 -2.19 -2.05
CA ALA A 215 -5.19 -2.67 -3.25
C ALA A 215 -4.94 -4.18 -3.21
N MET A 216 -4.46 -4.71 -2.09
CA MET A 216 -4.24 -6.15 -1.91
C MET A 216 -5.56 -6.94 -2.00
N SER A 217 -6.66 -6.41 -1.47
CA SER A 217 -7.99 -6.98 -1.65
C SER A 217 -8.39 -7.10 -3.13
N SER A 218 -8.09 -6.06 -3.94
CA SER A 218 -8.33 -6.07 -5.39
C SER A 218 -7.50 -7.11 -6.13
N LEU A 219 -6.25 -7.31 -5.69
CA LEU A 219 -5.29 -8.24 -6.29
C LEU A 219 -5.38 -9.66 -5.72
N TRP A 220 -6.23 -9.91 -4.71
CA TRP A 220 -6.26 -11.15 -3.94
C TRP A 220 -6.31 -12.41 -4.80
N LYS A 221 -7.24 -12.43 -5.75
CA LYS A 221 -7.38 -13.56 -6.68
C LYS A 221 -6.30 -13.60 -7.75
N GLY A 222 -5.84 -12.44 -8.22
CA GLY A 222 -4.79 -12.34 -9.24
C GLY A 222 -3.45 -12.87 -8.75
N LEU A 223 -3.13 -12.62 -7.48
CA LEU A 223 -1.91 -13.08 -6.81
C LEU A 223 -2.06 -14.47 -6.16
N ASN A 224 -3.25 -15.08 -6.21
CA ASN A 224 -3.54 -16.34 -5.50
C ASN A 224 -3.19 -16.28 -4.00
N LEU A 225 -3.54 -15.15 -3.34
CA LEU A 225 -3.36 -15.00 -1.90
C LEU A 225 -4.26 -15.96 -1.14
N THR A 226 -3.73 -16.52 -0.06
CA THR A 226 -4.38 -17.50 0.82
C THR A 226 -4.77 -16.86 2.16
N ASP A 227 -5.49 -17.61 2.99
CA ASP A 227 -5.79 -17.18 4.37
C ASP A 227 -4.51 -17.01 5.20
N GLN A 228 -3.47 -17.83 4.96
CA GLN A 228 -2.17 -17.67 5.60
C GLN A 228 -1.51 -16.36 5.20
N ASP A 229 -1.53 -15.99 3.91
CA ASP A 229 -1.00 -14.69 3.46
C ASP A 229 -1.74 -13.52 4.13
N ARG A 230 -3.06 -13.68 4.39
CA ARG A 230 -3.82 -12.68 5.13
C ARG A 230 -3.32 -12.51 6.57
N GLU A 231 -3.09 -13.62 7.26
CA GLU A 231 -2.56 -13.60 8.63
C GLU A 231 -1.17 -12.97 8.66
N ASP A 232 -0.30 -13.34 7.72
CA ASP A 232 1.06 -12.81 7.61
C ASP A 232 1.06 -11.29 7.31
N ILE A 233 0.22 -10.82 6.39
CA ILE A 233 0.04 -9.41 6.05
C ILE A 233 -0.41 -8.61 7.27
N ILE A 234 -1.44 -9.08 7.97
CA ILE A 234 -1.97 -8.42 9.18
C ILE A 234 -0.90 -8.40 10.29
N LYS A 235 -0.20 -9.50 10.48
CA LYS A 235 0.85 -9.62 11.50
C LYS A 235 2.02 -8.70 11.17
N THR A 236 2.49 -8.68 9.93
CA THR A 236 3.58 -7.80 9.49
C THR A 236 3.23 -6.34 9.76
N THR A 237 2.03 -5.90 9.36
CA THR A 237 1.59 -4.52 9.57
C THR A 237 1.53 -4.15 11.05
N PHE A 238 1.12 -5.08 11.92
CA PHE A 238 1.17 -4.88 13.37
C PHE A 238 2.62 -4.73 13.87
N GLU A 239 3.54 -5.59 13.42
CA GLU A 239 4.92 -5.63 13.90
C GLU A 239 5.78 -4.43 13.50
N ILE A 240 5.40 -3.68 12.46
CA ILE A 240 6.08 -2.45 12.05
C ILE A 240 5.49 -1.18 12.68
N GLY A 241 4.61 -1.31 13.67
CA GLY A 241 4.18 -0.17 14.50
C GLY A 241 5.31 0.36 15.38
N ASP A 242 5.31 1.66 15.65
CA ASP A 242 6.37 2.33 16.42
C ASP A 242 6.57 1.70 17.81
N ASP A 243 5.47 1.33 18.48
CA ASP A 243 5.47 0.63 19.77
C ASP A 243 6.13 -0.75 19.69
N GLN A 244 5.85 -1.51 18.63
CA GLN A 244 6.40 -2.85 18.43
C GLN A 244 7.89 -2.80 18.06
N LEU A 245 8.29 -1.83 17.22
CA LEU A 245 9.69 -1.61 16.89
C LEU A 245 10.48 -1.13 18.13
N ALA A 246 9.91 -0.23 18.93
CA ALA A 246 10.53 0.24 20.18
C ALA A 246 10.72 -0.91 21.17
N GLU A 247 9.72 -1.76 21.37
CA GLU A 247 9.83 -2.96 22.23
C GLU A 247 10.93 -3.92 21.75
N ARG A 248 10.95 -4.22 20.44
CA ARG A 248 11.94 -5.14 19.84
C ARG A 248 13.38 -4.64 19.99
N HIS A 249 13.59 -3.33 19.88
CA HIS A 249 14.91 -2.72 19.98
C HIS A 249 15.25 -2.22 21.40
N ASN A 250 14.43 -2.51 22.42
CA ASN A 250 14.56 -2.03 23.80
C ASN A 250 14.71 -0.49 23.88
N LEU A 251 14.00 0.22 23.03
CA LEU A 251 13.93 1.68 23.05
C LEU A 251 12.80 2.15 24.00
N PRO A 252 12.87 3.39 24.52
CA PRO A 252 11.74 3.97 25.23
C PRO A 252 10.50 3.94 24.34
N ASP A 253 9.35 3.64 24.96
CA ASP A 253 8.05 3.77 24.28
C ASP A 253 7.86 5.25 23.92
N THR A 254 8.07 5.56 22.66
CA THR A 254 7.89 6.89 22.10
C THR A 254 6.83 6.81 21.04
N THR A 255 5.80 7.64 21.15
CA THR A 255 4.83 7.83 20.09
C THR A 255 5.57 8.39 18.87
N GLY A 256 5.84 7.52 17.90
CA GLY A 256 6.49 7.86 16.65
C GLY A 256 5.54 8.51 15.64
N ASP A 257 5.96 8.57 14.40
CA ASP A 257 5.22 9.17 13.30
C ASP A 257 4.46 8.16 12.42
N HIS A 258 4.68 6.84 12.62
CA HIS A 258 4.00 5.78 11.86
C HIS A 258 2.74 5.24 12.57
N GLY A 259 2.64 5.41 13.89
CA GLY A 259 1.53 4.93 14.70
C GLY A 259 1.75 3.56 15.34
N THR A 260 0.86 3.20 16.28
CA THR A 260 0.95 1.93 16.99
C THR A 260 0.59 0.75 16.07
N GLY A 261 1.17 -0.41 16.34
CA GLY A 261 0.85 -1.65 15.60
C GLY A 261 -0.64 -1.95 15.60
N ALA A 262 -1.35 -1.65 16.69
CA ALA A 262 -2.79 -1.84 16.78
C ALA A 262 -3.56 -0.96 15.78
N ASN A 263 -3.19 0.31 15.63
CA ASN A 263 -3.86 1.24 14.71
C ASN A 263 -3.47 0.97 13.26
N ARG A 264 -2.21 0.68 12.96
CA ARG A 264 -1.77 0.27 11.63
C ARG A 264 -2.54 -0.96 11.14
N ARG A 265 -2.62 -2.00 11.98
CA ARG A 265 -3.44 -3.19 11.73
C ARG A 265 -4.92 -2.84 11.50
N LEU A 266 -5.52 -2.00 12.35
CA LEU A 266 -6.92 -1.59 12.23
C LEU A 266 -7.21 -1.01 10.85
N TRP A 267 -6.35 -0.12 10.36
CA TRP A 267 -6.53 0.54 9.08
C TRP A 267 -6.25 -0.37 7.89
N LEU A 268 -5.26 -1.24 7.97
CA LEU A 268 -5.06 -2.28 6.96
C LEU A 268 -6.31 -3.19 6.83
N GLU A 269 -6.85 -3.68 7.95
CA GLU A 269 -8.05 -4.53 7.95
C GLU A 269 -9.29 -3.79 7.41
N ARG A 270 -9.43 -2.49 7.68
CA ARG A 270 -10.45 -1.64 7.05
C ARG A 270 -10.28 -1.59 5.52
N GLY A 271 -9.05 -1.42 5.07
CA GLY A 271 -8.72 -1.44 3.64
C GLY A 271 -9.06 -2.78 2.97
N LEU A 272 -8.68 -3.89 3.60
CA LEU A 272 -8.99 -5.24 3.09
C LEU A 272 -10.51 -5.49 2.92
N GLY A 273 -11.34 -4.81 3.72
CA GLY A 273 -12.81 -4.89 3.66
C GLY A 273 -13.50 -3.70 3.00
N ALA A 274 -12.75 -2.73 2.45
CA ALA A 274 -13.30 -1.48 1.95
C ALA A 274 -14.22 -1.66 0.75
N GLN A 275 -15.41 -1.04 0.82
CA GLN A 275 -16.33 -0.94 -0.32
C GLN A 275 -16.06 0.32 -1.15
N THR A 276 -15.70 1.41 -0.47
CA THR A 276 -15.23 2.67 -1.05
C THR A 276 -13.97 3.11 -0.31
N LEU A 277 -13.14 3.93 -0.96
CA LEU A 277 -11.94 4.48 -0.35
C LEU A 277 -12.22 5.49 0.77
N GLY A 278 -13.47 5.92 0.95
CA GLY A 278 -13.93 6.66 2.12
C GLY A 278 -13.74 5.92 3.43
N SER A 279 -13.72 4.57 3.41
CA SER A 279 -13.33 3.74 4.56
C SER A 279 -11.90 4.01 5.03
N CYS A 280 -11.04 4.58 4.17
CA CYS A 280 -9.66 4.94 4.45
C CYS A 280 -9.45 6.42 4.80
N ASN A 281 -10.52 7.18 5.09
CA ASN A 281 -10.38 8.58 5.49
C ASN A 281 -9.91 8.69 6.95
N THR A 282 -8.60 8.63 7.16
CA THR A 282 -7.96 8.78 8.48
C THR A 282 -7.97 10.21 9.00
N TYR A 283 -8.09 11.21 8.12
CA TYR A 283 -8.04 12.62 8.49
C TYR A 283 -9.23 13.06 9.30
N THR A 284 -10.39 12.42 9.15
CA THR A 284 -11.60 12.66 9.92
C THR A 284 -11.86 11.63 11.01
N ALA A 285 -10.96 10.65 11.16
CA ALA A 285 -11.07 9.62 12.19
C ALA A 285 -10.77 10.17 13.60
N PRO A 286 -11.30 9.53 14.67
CA PRO A 286 -10.90 9.86 16.04
C PRO A 286 -9.38 9.69 16.25
N SER A 287 -8.75 10.57 17.06
CA SER A 287 -7.31 10.52 17.32
C SER A 287 -6.85 9.17 17.87
N GLY A 288 -7.62 8.52 18.74
CA GLY A 288 -7.29 7.20 19.29
C GLY A 288 -7.28 6.05 18.26
N GLU A 289 -7.70 6.29 17.02
CA GLU A 289 -7.61 5.31 15.93
C GLU A 289 -6.37 5.54 15.03
N VAL A 290 -5.57 6.56 15.34
CA VAL A 290 -4.37 6.94 14.55
C VAL A 290 -3.15 7.25 15.45
N GLU A 291 -3.19 6.80 16.73
CA GLU A 291 -2.08 6.94 17.69
C GLU A 291 -0.91 6.01 17.38
#